data_660d6bff484297f18c4a521c9cf7c96d
#
_entry.id   660d6bff484297f18c4a521c9cf7c96d
#
_cell.length_a   1.000
_cell.length_b   1.000
_cell.length_c   1.000
_cell.angle_alpha   90.00
_cell.angle_beta   90.00
_cell.angle_gamma   90.00
#
_symmetry.space_group_name_H-M   'P 1'
#
loop_
_entity.id
_entity.type
_entity.pdbx_description
1 polymer ?
#
loop_
_entity_poly.entity_id
_entity_poly.type
_entity_poly.pdbx_seq_one_letter_code
_entity_poly.pdbx_strand_id
1 'polypeptide(L)'
;MSSTLRTTRLQLTLRSLDATKAWVNSLPPEVQREISPVWLARLNNATEPTPWICGFDLVRISDRISVGSCAFKSPPENGVVEIAYGIDDEHQRQGYATEAAIALAQFALQTDGVTTVCAHTKEDNLASIRVLEKAGFQGKGTVIDPEDGEVLRFEKSL
;
A
#
# COMPACT_ATOMS: atom_id res chain seq x y z
N MET A 1 -14.05 11.93 7.53
CA MET A 1 -12.73 11.28 7.36
C MET A 1 -11.97 11.96 6.24
N SER A 2 -10.71 12.28 6.48
CA SER A 2 -9.88 12.87 5.44
C SER A 2 -9.56 11.84 4.36
N SER A 3 -9.78 12.20 3.10
CA SER A 3 -9.41 11.36 1.95
C SER A 3 -7.99 11.61 1.47
N THR A 4 -7.21 12.39 2.24
CA THR A 4 -5.87 12.82 1.86
C THR A 4 -4.94 12.74 3.05
N LEU A 5 -3.77 12.12 2.84
CA LEU A 5 -2.66 12.13 3.80
C LEU A 5 -1.55 12.98 3.20
N ARG A 6 -0.78 13.63 4.06
CA ARG A 6 0.34 14.47 3.62
C ARG A 6 1.63 14.09 4.31
N THR A 7 2.72 14.13 3.54
CA THR A 7 4.09 14.03 4.05
C THR A 7 4.83 15.31 3.66
N THR A 8 6.13 15.37 3.90
CA THR A 8 6.93 16.54 3.54
C THR A 8 6.87 16.84 2.04
N ARG A 9 6.90 15.82 1.18
CA ARG A 9 6.98 16.01 -0.28
C ARG A 9 5.77 15.45 -1.03
N LEU A 10 4.94 14.63 -0.38
CA LEU A 10 3.88 13.89 -1.05
C LEU A 10 2.51 14.18 -0.46
N GLN A 11 1.52 14.09 -1.32
CA GLN A 11 0.12 14.01 -0.95
C GLN A 11 -0.39 12.65 -1.38
N LEU A 12 -0.93 11.89 -0.44
CA LEU A 12 -1.55 10.60 -0.71
C LEU A 12 -3.04 10.85 -0.89
N THR A 13 -3.50 10.78 -2.12
CA THR A 13 -4.90 11.09 -2.47
C THR A 13 -5.66 9.79 -2.66
N LEU A 14 -6.71 9.59 -1.85
CA LEU A 14 -7.54 8.40 -1.94
C LEU A 14 -8.30 8.41 -3.27
N ARG A 15 -8.19 7.31 -4.01
CA ARG A 15 -8.92 7.14 -5.26
C ARG A 15 -10.41 6.96 -5.00
N SER A 16 -11.24 7.47 -5.91
CA SER A 16 -12.69 7.22 -5.87
C SER A 16 -12.96 5.74 -6.20
N LEU A 17 -14.18 5.30 -5.90
CA LEU A 17 -14.61 3.95 -6.31
C LEU A 17 -14.57 3.79 -7.83
N ASP A 18 -15.04 4.79 -8.56
CA ASP A 18 -15.04 4.75 -10.03
C ASP A 18 -13.61 4.69 -10.59
N ALA A 19 -12.69 5.48 -10.03
CA ALA A 19 -11.29 5.45 -10.45
C ALA A 19 -10.63 4.11 -10.14
N THR A 20 -10.94 3.52 -8.99
CA THR A 20 -10.40 2.21 -8.60
C THR A 20 -10.91 1.11 -9.54
N LYS A 21 -12.19 1.11 -9.85
CA LYS A 21 -12.79 0.16 -10.80
C LYS A 21 -12.22 0.34 -12.22
N ALA A 22 -12.05 1.59 -12.65
CA ALA A 22 -11.46 1.89 -13.95
C ALA A 22 -10.02 1.39 -14.05
N TRP A 23 -9.25 1.55 -12.96
CA TRP A 23 -7.89 1.02 -12.90
C TRP A 23 -7.87 -0.51 -13.09
N VAL A 24 -8.73 -1.24 -12.37
CA VAL A 24 -8.84 -2.70 -12.52
C VAL A 24 -9.15 -3.07 -13.96
N ASN A 25 -10.13 -2.38 -14.57
CA ASN A 25 -10.56 -2.68 -15.94
C ASN A 25 -9.50 -2.32 -16.97
N SER A 26 -8.55 -1.45 -16.64
CA SER A 26 -7.45 -1.07 -17.54
C SER A 26 -6.32 -2.09 -17.57
N LEU A 27 -6.28 -3.01 -16.61
CA LEU A 27 -5.21 -3.99 -16.52
C LEU A 27 -5.36 -5.08 -17.60
N PRO A 28 -4.25 -5.66 -18.07
CA PRO A 28 -4.32 -6.82 -18.98
C PRO A 28 -5.10 -7.97 -18.35
N PRO A 29 -5.81 -8.79 -19.13
CA PRO A 29 -6.62 -9.88 -18.59
C PRO A 29 -5.86 -10.85 -17.69
N GLU A 30 -4.61 -11.15 -18.02
CA GLU A 30 -3.76 -12.03 -17.21
C GLU A 30 -3.44 -11.43 -15.83
N VAL A 31 -3.32 -10.11 -15.76
CA VAL A 31 -3.09 -9.42 -14.49
C VAL A 31 -4.39 -9.35 -13.67
N GLN A 32 -5.51 -9.12 -14.35
CA GLN A 32 -6.82 -9.11 -13.66
C GLN A 32 -7.11 -10.44 -12.96
N ARG A 33 -6.70 -11.57 -13.55
CA ARG A 33 -6.90 -12.90 -12.97
C ARG A 33 -6.13 -13.11 -11.68
N GLU A 34 -5.05 -12.36 -11.47
CA GLU A 34 -4.23 -12.46 -10.28
C GLU A 34 -4.78 -11.64 -9.10
N ILE A 35 -5.76 -10.78 -9.35
CA ILE A 35 -6.35 -9.96 -8.30
C ILE A 35 -7.22 -10.83 -7.40
N SER A 36 -7.12 -10.60 -6.08
CA SER A 36 -7.89 -11.33 -5.08
C SER A 36 -9.39 -11.21 -5.35
N PRO A 37 -10.11 -12.34 -5.49
CA PRO A 37 -11.58 -12.30 -5.62
C PRO A 37 -12.27 -11.66 -4.41
N VAL A 38 -11.72 -11.82 -3.23
CA VAL A 38 -12.26 -11.21 -2.00
C VAL A 38 -12.18 -9.69 -2.09
N TRP A 39 -11.04 -9.15 -2.53
CA TRP A 39 -10.88 -7.72 -2.70
C TRP A 39 -11.82 -7.16 -3.76
N LEU A 40 -11.94 -7.85 -4.91
CA LEU A 40 -12.86 -7.45 -5.98
C LEU A 40 -14.32 -7.40 -5.49
N ALA A 41 -14.72 -8.39 -4.70
CA ALA A 41 -16.07 -8.40 -4.13
C ALA A 41 -16.29 -7.21 -3.20
N ARG A 42 -15.32 -6.87 -2.37
CA ARG A 42 -15.39 -5.70 -1.50
C ARG A 42 -15.50 -4.40 -2.30
N LEU A 43 -14.71 -4.29 -3.37
CA LEU A 43 -14.77 -3.12 -4.26
C LEU A 43 -16.16 -2.99 -4.91
N ASN A 44 -16.69 -4.09 -5.44
CA ASN A 44 -17.96 -4.08 -6.15
C ASN A 44 -19.16 -3.83 -5.23
N ASN A 45 -19.04 -4.17 -3.96
CA ASN A 45 -20.10 -3.97 -2.97
C ASN A 45 -19.97 -2.66 -2.19
N ALA A 46 -18.88 -1.93 -2.37
CA ALA A 46 -18.65 -0.69 -1.64
C ALA A 46 -19.56 0.42 -2.14
N THR A 47 -20.07 1.23 -1.20
CA THR A 47 -20.94 2.37 -1.50
C THR A 47 -20.15 3.69 -1.41
N GLU A 48 -18.99 3.68 -0.77
CA GLU A 48 -18.12 4.85 -0.65
C GLU A 48 -16.66 4.40 -0.63
N PRO A 49 -15.73 5.27 -1.05
CA PRO A 49 -14.31 4.92 -1.01
C PRO A 49 -13.82 4.85 0.43
N THR A 50 -13.00 3.86 0.71
CA THR A 50 -12.32 3.72 2.00
C THR A 50 -10.85 3.42 1.78
N PRO A 51 -9.97 3.80 2.73
CA PRO A 51 -8.55 3.48 2.63
C PRO A 51 -8.26 1.97 2.57
N TRP A 52 -9.21 1.14 3.06
CA TRP A 52 -9.01 -0.31 3.13
C TRP A 52 -9.32 -1.03 1.81
N ILE A 53 -9.96 -0.34 0.88
CA ILE A 53 -10.37 -0.91 -0.42
C ILE A 53 -9.70 -0.16 -1.56
N CYS A 54 -9.80 1.18 -1.54
CA CYS A 54 -9.23 2.03 -2.58
C CYS A 54 -7.78 2.35 -2.28
N GLY A 55 -6.96 2.40 -3.32
CA GLY A 55 -5.58 2.83 -3.17
C GLY A 55 -5.44 4.35 -3.14
N PHE A 56 -4.22 4.79 -2.89
CA PHE A 56 -3.85 6.20 -2.92
C PHE A 56 -2.93 6.47 -4.11
N ASP A 57 -3.16 7.58 -4.78
CA ASP A 57 -2.18 8.13 -5.71
C ASP A 57 -1.16 8.93 -4.91
N LEU A 58 0.12 8.74 -5.21
CA LEU A 58 1.21 9.50 -4.61
C LEU A 58 1.50 10.70 -5.50
N VAL A 59 1.10 11.88 -5.05
CA VAL A 59 1.24 13.11 -5.83
C VAL A 59 2.32 13.98 -5.19
N ARG A 60 3.33 14.34 -5.98
CA ARG A 60 4.39 15.23 -5.51
C ARG A 60 3.83 16.63 -5.35
N ILE A 61 4.00 17.21 -4.16
CA ILE A 61 3.38 18.49 -3.82
C ILE A 61 3.93 19.64 -4.67
N SER A 62 5.25 19.61 -4.97
CA SER A 62 5.91 20.72 -5.65
C SER A 62 5.42 20.99 -7.06
N ASP A 63 4.98 19.96 -7.79
CA ASP A 63 4.59 20.10 -9.20
C ASP A 63 3.31 19.35 -9.56
N ARG A 64 2.67 18.70 -8.59
CA ARG A 64 1.42 17.93 -8.76
C ARG A 64 1.54 16.74 -9.69
N ILE A 65 2.74 16.20 -9.87
CA ILE A 65 2.96 15.02 -10.70
C ILE A 65 2.76 13.77 -9.85
N SER A 66 2.01 12.79 -10.38
CA SER A 66 1.89 11.48 -9.75
C SER A 66 3.19 10.71 -9.91
N VAL A 67 3.75 10.23 -8.80
CA VAL A 67 5.02 9.50 -8.80
C VAL A 67 4.86 8.01 -8.52
N GLY A 68 3.64 7.59 -8.23
CA GLY A 68 3.35 6.19 -7.93
C GLY A 68 2.04 6.03 -7.19
N SER A 69 1.92 4.91 -6.49
CA SER A 69 0.72 4.60 -5.70
C SER A 69 1.08 3.76 -4.48
N CYS A 70 0.15 3.73 -3.54
CA CYS A 70 0.27 2.87 -2.36
C CYS A 70 -1.13 2.48 -1.87
N ALA A 71 -1.19 1.45 -1.03
CA ALA A 71 -2.49 0.93 -0.60
C ALA A 71 -2.35 0.08 0.65
N PHE A 72 -3.49 -0.14 1.31
CA PHE A 72 -3.66 -1.26 2.23
C PHE A 72 -4.25 -2.42 1.42
N LYS A 73 -3.74 -3.63 1.63
CA LYS A 73 -4.17 -4.79 0.84
C LYS A 73 -5.55 -5.31 1.22
N SER A 74 -6.01 -5.01 2.43
CA SER A 74 -7.34 -5.39 2.92
C SER A 74 -7.68 -4.58 4.16
N PRO A 75 -8.94 -4.63 4.64
CA PRO A 75 -9.25 -4.08 5.96
C PRO A 75 -8.43 -4.78 7.05
N PRO A 76 -8.22 -4.11 8.20
CA PRO A 76 -7.51 -4.75 9.31
C PRO A 76 -8.19 -6.06 9.74
N GLU A 77 -7.37 -7.06 10.02
CA GLU A 77 -7.83 -8.37 10.46
C GLU A 77 -7.00 -8.79 11.68
N ASN A 78 -7.67 -9.03 12.80
CA ASN A 78 -7.01 -9.36 14.08
C ASN A 78 -5.97 -8.32 14.49
N GLY A 79 -6.25 -7.05 14.21
CA GLY A 79 -5.36 -5.95 14.55
C GLY A 79 -4.20 -5.73 13.58
N VAL A 80 -4.13 -6.49 12.49
CA VAL A 80 -3.03 -6.44 11.53
C VAL A 80 -3.53 -5.93 10.17
N VAL A 81 -2.76 -5.06 9.54
CA VAL A 81 -3.03 -4.61 8.18
C VAL A 81 -1.74 -4.61 7.37
N GLU A 82 -1.83 -5.02 6.12
CA GLU A 82 -0.68 -5.09 5.21
C GLU A 82 -0.68 -3.93 4.24
N ILE A 83 0.50 -3.34 4.02
CA ILE A 83 0.69 -2.25 3.06
C ILE A 83 1.38 -2.75 1.79
N ALA A 84 1.13 -2.02 0.71
CA ALA A 84 1.83 -2.18 -0.57
C ALA A 84 2.09 -0.80 -1.15
N TYR A 85 3.17 -0.65 -1.92
CA TYR A 85 3.55 0.60 -2.56
C TYR A 85 4.35 0.34 -3.82
N GLY A 86 4.30 1.27 -4.74
CA GLY A 86 5.09 1.23 -5.96
C GLY A 86 5.39 2.63 -6.44
N ILE A 87 6.63 2.89 -6.80
CA ILE A 87 7.07 4.17 -7.36
C ILE A 87 7.38 3.94 -8.83
N ASP A 88 6.89 4.83 -9.69
CA ASP A 88 7.14 4.77 -11.13
C ASP A 88 8.66 4.85 -11.39
N ASP A 89 9.13 4.10 -12.39
CA ASP A 89 10.57 3.92 -12.64
C ASP A 89 11.34 5.24 -12.69
N GLU A 90 10.78 6.25 -13.34
CA GLU A 90 11.43 7.56 -13.50
C GLU A 90 11.53 8.36 -12.19
N HIS A 91 10.81 7.95 -11.15
CA HIS A 91 10.76 8.66 -9.86
C HIS A 91 11.38 7.86 -8.71
N GLN A 92 11.96 6.71 -8.99
CA GLN A 92 12.59 5.86 -7.98
C GLN A 92 13.89 6.47 -7.44
N ARG A 93 14.35 5.92 -6.31
CA ARG A 93 15.61 6.29 -5.65
C ARG A 93 15.63 7.71 -5.09
N GLN A 94 14.47 8.26 -4.77
CA GLN A 94 14.35 9.60 -4.20
C GLN A 94 13.72 9.60 -2.80
N GLY A 95 13.45 8.41 -2.25
CA GLY A 95 12.88 8.28 -0.91
C GLY A 95 11.36 8.36 -0.84
N TYR A 96 10.67 8.40 -1.96
CA TYR A 96 9.20 8.50 -1.96
C TYR A 96 8.52 7.26 -1.38
N ALA A 97 9.03 6.07 -1.67
CA ALA A 97 8.46 4.84 -1.11
C ALA A 97 8.56 4.82 0.41
N THR A 98 9.69 5.30 0.96
CA THR A 98 9.87 5.41 2.41
C THR A 98 8.86 6.37 3.03
N GLU A 99 8.66 7.55 2.42
CA GLU A 99 7.66 8.51 2.89
C GLU A 99 6.27 7.91 2.87
N ALA A 100 5.91 7.20 1.79
CA ALA A 100 4.61 6.57 1.66
C ALA A 100 4.39 5.48 2.73
N ALA A 101 5.39 4.63 2.93
CA ALA A 101 5.31 3.56 3.93
C ALA A 101 5.13 4.12 5.35
N ILE A 102 5.86 5.18 5.68
CA ILE A 102 5.72 5.85 6.98
C ILE A 102 4.31 6.42 7.14
N ALA A 103 3.79 7.10 6.12
CA ALA A 103 2.48 7.72 6.18
C ALA A 103 1.36 6.68 6.33
N LEU A 104 1.42 5.59 5.57
CA LEU A 104 0.45 4.49 5.68
C LEU A 104 0.49 3.85 7.06
N ALA A 105 1.69 3.59 7.58
CA ALA A 105 1.85 2.97 8.89
C ALA A 105 1.30 3.88 9.99
N GLN A 106 1.58 5.18 9.94
CA GLN A 106 1.05 6.13 10.91
C GLN A 106 -0.48 6.16 10.89
N PHE A 107 -1.05 6.23 9.70
CA PHE A 107 -2.51 6.22 9.55
C PHE A 107 -3.11 4.95 10.16
N ALA A 108 -2.55 3.79 9.80
CA ALA A 108 -3.07 2.51 10.28
C ALA A 108 -2.96 2.37 11.79
N LEU A 109 -1.82 2.73 12.36
CA LEU A 109 -1.58 2.59 13.80
C LEU A 109 -2.41 3.57 14.64
N GLN A 110 -2.93 4.64 14.04
CA GLN A 110 -3.87 5.55 14.70
C GLN A 110 -5.32 5.08 14.58
N THR A 111 -5.58 4.05 13.80
CA THR A 111 -6.92 3.48 13.63
C THR A 111 -7.22 2.56 14.80
N ASP A 112 -8.40 2.71 15.41
CA ASP A 112 -8.82 1.88 16.53
C ASP A 112 -8.77 0.40 16.15
N GLY A 113 -8.18 -0.41 17.03
CA GLY A 113 -8.08 -1.85 16.84
C GLY A 113 -6.88 -2.32 16.02
N VAL A 114 -6.13 -1.41 15.38
CA VAL A 114 -4.90 -1.78 14.65
C VAL A 114 -3.72 -1.74 15.62
N THR A 115 -2.99 -2.84 15.71
CA THR A 115 -1.80 -2.95 16.56
C THR A 115 -0.52 -3.13 15.74
N THR A 116 -0.62 -3.65 14.53
CA THR A 116 0.54 -4.02 13.72
C THR A 116 0.28 -3.70 12.26
N VAL A 117 1.28 -3.12 11.63
CA VAL A 117 1.31 -2.94 10.17
C VAL A 117 2.39 -3.86 9.63
N CYS A 118 2.08 -4.62 8.60
CA CYS A 118 3.06 -5.51 7.98
C CYS A 118 3.24 -5.21 6.51
N ALA A 119 4.34 -5.72 5.97
CA ALA A 119 4.64 -5.67 4.54
C ALA A 119 5.44 -6.90 4.18
N HIS A 120 5.26 -7.38 2.97
CA HIS A 120 6.00 -8.53 2.45
C HIS A 120 6.81 -8.11 1.24
N THR A 121 8.00 -8.67 1.09
CA THR A 121 8.85 -8.43 -0.07
C THR A 121 9.67 -9.67 -0.36
N LYS A 122 10.08 -9.84 -1.62
CA LYS A 122 10.95 -10.95 -2.01
C LYS A 122 12.36 -10.72 -1.49
N GLU A 123 13.07 -11.82 -1.20
CA GLU A 123 14.41 -11.77 -0.64
C GLU A 123 15.43 -11.02 -1.51
N ASP A 124 15.24 -11.04 -2.82
CA ASP A 124 16.11 -10.37 -3.77
C ASP A 124 15.74 -8.91 -4.05
N ASN A 125 14.64 -8.43 -3.49
CA ASN A 125 14.21 -7.05 -3.66
C ASN A 125 14.88 -6.15 -2.61
N LEU A 126 16.16 -5.86 -2.83
CA LEU A 126 16.95 -5.08 -1.87
C LEU A 126 16.42 -3.66 -1.70
N ALA A 127 15.87 -3.07 -2.75
CA ALA A 127 15.32 -1.72 -2.68
C ALA A 127 14.13 -1.66 -1.71
N SER A 128 13.22 -2.62 -1.79
CA SER A 128 12.06 -2.69 -0.90
C SER A 128 12.48 -2.98 0.55
N ILE A 129 13.46 -3.86 0.74
CA ILE A 129 14.00 -4.16 2.08
C ILE A 129 14.52 -2.88 2.73
N ARG A 130 15.29 -2.08 2.00
CA ARG A 130 15.82 -0.80 2.51
C ARG A 130 14.72 0.19 2.83
N VAL A 131 13.68 0.26 1.99
CA VAL A 131 12.52 1.13 2.24
C VAL A 131 11.89 0.77 3.58
N LEU A 132 11.62 -0.50 3.80
CA LEU A 132 10.96 -0.95 5.02
C LEU A 132 11.82 -0.72 6.26
N GLU A 133 13.12 -0.98 6.17
CA GLU A 133 14.05 -0.72 7.27
C GLU A 133 14.08 0.78 7.61
N LYS A 134 14.20 1.64 6.60
CA LYS A 134 14.21 3.09 6.80
C LYS A 134 12.89 3.61 7.36
N ALA A 135 11.78 2.97 7.01
CA ALA A 135 10.47 3.34 7.52
C ALA A 135 10.22 2.84 8.95
N GLY A 136 11.17 2.12 9.53
CA GLY A 136 11.09 1.66 10.91
C GLY A 136 10.45 0.28 11.08
N PHE A 137 10.29 -0.47 10.01
CA PHE A 137 9.80 -1.84 10.08
C PHE A 137 10.93 -2.78 10.49
N GLN A 138 10.56 -3.83 11.22
CA GLN A 138 11.51 -4.87 11.65
C GLN A 138 11.26 -6.15 10.86
N GLY A 139 12.34 -6.78 10.40
CA GLY A 139 12.25 -8.07 9.72
C GLY A 139 11.84 -9.17 10.70
N LYS A 140 10.91 -10.01 10.27
CA LYS A 140 10.36 -11.13 11.06
C LYS A 140 10.68 -12.49 10.43
N GLY A 141 11.56 -12.52 9.43
CA GLY A 141 11.97 -13.75 8.77
C GLY A 141 11.10 -14.06 7.55
N THR A 142 11.26 -15.28 7.08
CA THR A 142 10.60 -15.77 5.87
C THR A 142 9.24 -16.37 6.21
N VAL A 143 8.25 -16.07 5.38
CA VAL A 143 6.91 -16.66 5.46
C VAL A 143 6.50 -17.13 4.07
N ILE A 144 5.51 -17.99 4.00
CA ILE A 144 4.94 -18.46 2.73
C ILE A 144 3.68 -17.68 2.45
N ASP A 145 3.71 -16.86 1.39
CA ASP A 145 2.53 -16.14 0.92
C ASP A 145 1.76 -17.01 -0.07
N PRO A 146 0.43 -17.09 0.03
CA PRO A 146 -0.36 -17.92 -0.89
C PRO A 146 -0.19 -17.55 -2.37
N GLU A 147 0.08 -16.30 -2.66
CA GLU A 147 0.22 -15.81 -4.03
C GLU A 147 1.67 -15.78 -4.50
N ASP A 148 2.57 -15.25 -3.66
CA ASP A 148 3.95 -14.95 -4.05
C ASP A 148 4.95 -16.01 -3.61
N GLY A 149 4.53 -17.02 -2.84
CA GLY A 149 5.41 -18.05 -2.32
C GLY A 149 6.25 -17.55 -1.15
N GLU A 150 7.53 -17.88 -1.15
CA GLU A 150 8.44 -17.53 -0.06
C GLU A 150 8.83 -16.05 -0.12
N VAL A 151 8.48 -15.31 0.93
CA VAL A 151 8.76 -13.87 1.03
C VAL A 151 9.26 -13.51 2.42
N LEU A 152 9.89 -12.35 2.53
CA LEU A 152 10.27 -11.77 3.82
C LEU A 152 9.09 -10.96 4.37
N ARG A 153 8.86 -11.11 5.67
CA ARG A 153 7.83 -10.33 6.38
C ARG A 153 8.48 -9.27 7.24
N PHE A 154 7.94 -8.06 7.16
CA PHE A 154 8.34 -6.93 7.99
C PHE A 154 7.12 -6.43 8.76
N GLU A 155 7.36 -5.96 9.98
CA GLU A 155 6.28 -5.45 10.85
C GLU A 155 6.68 -4.17 11.55
N LYS A 156 5.67 -3.31 11.78
CA LYS A 156 5.82 -2.11 12.59
C LYS A 156 4.63 -2.04 13.55
N SER A 157 4.93 -1.77 14.82
CA SER A 157 3.92 -1.63 15.89
C SER A 157 4.14 -0.31 16.62
N LEU A 158 3.18 0.08 17.44
CA LEU A 158 3.32 1.25 18.31
C LEU A 158 4.44 1.03 19.34
#